data_0e2fbc325a4a082fc6baa9260fbb607c
#
_entry.id   0e2fbc325a4a082fc6baa9260fbb607c
#
_cell.length_a   1.000
_cell.length_b   1.000
_cell.length_c   1.000
_cell.angle_alpha   90.00
_cell.angle_beta   90.00
_cell.angle_gamma   90.00
#
_symmetry.space_group_name_H-M   'P 1'
#
loop_
_entity.id
_entity.type
_entity.pdbx_description
1 polymer ?
#
loop_
_entity_poly.entity_id
_entity_poly.type
_entity_poly.pdbx_seq_one_letter_code
_entity_poly.pdbx_strand_id
1 'polypeptide(L)'
;MKKHVIFLLSLLMALCCIFSAAISENGEPAARHPGKIVVLATGGTIAGVGEAGKTTGYKPGALTAEDLLAAVPEIADVAEIEAVQVCNVNSDDITAEIWLTLAETINRMAGDPEVAGFVITHGTDTMEETAYFLNLTVKTDKPVVLTGSMRPATSLSADGPMNLYEAVCVAASEEAVGKGVLIVFADRIYAARTAAKTSTYNIMALAAGETGSIGMVRDGTVYVYETPSRIHTTASEFDVSGLTSLPKVSILYFSVDADPELLRYAAEHSDGLVIAGAGAGEFSEKWIDIINSLEIPVIISSRINDGVITNDNLLCGNTVAANTLSPQKAAILLRLALTGDASRERLEKLFLEY
;
A
#
# COMPACT_ATOMS: atom_id res chain seq x y z
N MET A 1 -51.47 1.32 -47.97
CA MET A 1 -50.06 1.73 -47.77
C MET A 1 -49.88 2.87 -46.76
N LYS A 2 -50.57 3.99 -46.82
CA LYS A 2 -50.38 5.13 -45.88
C LYS A 2 -50.69 4.81 -44.41
N LYS A 3 -51.72 3.96 -44.10
CA LYS A 3 -52.06 3.62 -42.72
C LYS A 3 -51.04 2.68 -42.03
N HIS A 4 -50.33 1.87 -42.78
CA HIS A 4 -49.31 0.95 -42.23
C HIS A 4 -47.99 1.66 -41.97
N VAL A 5 -47.67 2.70 -42.76
CA VAL A 5 -46.48 3.54 -42.55
C VAL A 5 -46.63 4.40 -41.30
N ILE A 6 -47.82 4.94 -41.00
CA ILE A 6 -48.08 5.74 -39.80
C ILE A 6 -47.99 4.86 -38.53
N PHE A 7 -48.50 3.62 -38.59
CA PHE A 7 -48.42 2.68 -37.47
C PHE A 7 -46.97 2.24 -37.19
N LEU A 8 -46.15 2.02 -38.22
CA LEU A 8 -44.73 1.70 -38.06
C LEU A 8 -43.92 2.90 -37.50
N LEU A 9 -44.21 4.13 -37.92
CA LEU A 9 -43.55 5.33 -37.35
C LEU A 9 -43.93 5.56 -35.87
N SER A 10 -45.19 5.34 -35.49
CA SER A 10 -45.63 5.47 -34.10
C SER A 10 -45.04 4.39 -33.19
N LEU A 11 -44.84 3.16 -33.70
CA LEU A 11 -44.20 2.09 -33.00
C LEU A 11 -42.67 2.34 -32.83
N LEU A 12 -42.01 2.93 -33.86
CA LEU A 12 -40.61 3.30 -33.76
C LEU A 12 -40.39 4.48 -32.78
N MET A 13 -41.30 5.48 -32.76
CA MET A 13 -41.25 6.54 -31.75
C MET A 13 -41.48 6.04 -30.34
N ALA A 14 -42.40 5.11 -30.13
CA ALA A 14 -42.63 4.49 -28.82
C ALA A 14 -41.41 3.66 -28.35
N LEU A 15 -40.74 2.95 -29.28
CA LEU A 15 -39.50 2.22 -28.96
C LEU A 15 -38.34 3.17 -28.65
N CYS A 16 -38.20 4.30 -29.33
CA CYS A 16 -37.21 5.33 -29.00
C CYS A 16 -37.46 5.99 -27.63
N CYS A 17 -38.73 6.21 -27.27
CA CYS A 17 -39.05 6.74 -25.93
C CYS A 17 -38.78 5.75 -24.81
N ILE A 18 -38.93 4.42 -25.05
CA ILE A 18 -38.58 3.39 -24.07
C ILE A 18 -37.05 3.26 -23.96
N PHE A 19 -36.29 3.40 -25.04
CA PHE A 19 -34.81 3.39 -24.99
C PHE A 19 -34.23 4.66 -24.39
N SER A 20 -34.90 5.83 -24.51
CA SER A 20 -34.44 7.06 -23.85
C SER A 20 -34.72 7.10 -22.35
N ALA A 21 -35.66 6.31 -21.86
CA ALA A 21 -35.88 6.17 -20.41
C ALA A 21 -34.91 5.22 -19.71
N ALA A 22 -34.12 4.44 -20.49
CA ALA A 22 -33.12 3.50 -19.95
C ALA A 22 -31.69 4.07 -19.91
N ILE A 23 -31.48 5.36 -20.30
CA ILE A 23 -30.17 6.04 -20.29
C ILE A 23 -30.25 7.30 -19.42
N SER A 24 -30.86 7.19 -18.25
CA SER A 24 -30.79 8.21 -17.21
C SER A 24 -30.84 7.56 -15.84
N GLU A 25 -29.91 6.71 -15.57
CA GLU A 25 -29.41 6.59 -14.23
C GLU A 25 -28.01 7.21 -14.25
N ASN A 26 -27.97 8.49 -13.86
CA ASN A 26 -26.80 9.08 -13.26
C ASN A 26 -26.35 8.06 -12.25
N GLY A 27 -25.15 7.49 -12.40
CA GLY A 27 -24.58 6.62 -11.39
C GLY A 27 -24.66 7.39 -10.07
N GLU A 28 -25.55 6.96 -9.19
CA GLU A 28 -25.49 7.44 -7.82
C GLU A 28 -24.06 7.19 -7.34
N PRO A 29 -23.44 8.15 -6.64
CA PRO A 29 -22.15 7.91 -6.03
C PRO A 29 -22.25 6.63 -5.20
N ALA A 30 -21.26 5.75 -5.32
CA ALA A 30 -21.23 4.48 -4.60
C ALA A 30 -21.66 4.72 -3.14
N ALA A 31 -22.59 3.89 -2.64
CA ALA A 31 -23.18 4.08 -1.33
C ALA A 31 -22.05 4.19 -0.28
N ARG A 32 -22.05 5.28 0.48
CA ARG A 32 -21.09 5.49 1.55
C ARG A 32 -21.38 4.49 2.66
N HIS A 33 -20.34 3.90 3.23
CA HIS A 33 -20.50 2.95 4.33
C HIS A 33 -21.08 3.69 5.55
N PRO A 34 -22.23 3.25 6.10
CA PRO A 34 -22.85 3.95 7.24
C PRO A 34 -22.13 3.58 8.53
N GLY A 35 -20.98 4.15 8.80
CA GLY A 35 -20.23 3.82 10.01
C GLY A 35 -19.07 4.77 10.28
N LYS A 36 -18.38 4.52 11.38
CA LYS A 36 -17.25 5.29 11.85
C LYS A 36 -15.97 4.94 11.09
N ILE A 37 -15.22 5.94 10.69
CA ILE A 37 -13.85 5.77 10.17
C ILE A 37 -12.85 6.12 11.27
N VAL A 38 -11.93 5.17 11.51
CA VAL A 38 -10.84 5.37 12.48
C VAL A 38 -9.62 5.92 11.76
N VAL A 39 -9.18 7.11 12.15
CA VAL A 39 -7.97 7.75 11.61
C VAL A 39 -6.80 7.50 12.56
N LEU A 40 -5.83 6.68 12.13
CA LEU A 40 -4.63 6.34 12.86
C LEU A 40 -3.48 7.24 12.38
N ALA A 41 -3.05 8.20 13.21
CA ALA A 41 -2.00 9.13 12.84
C ALA A 41 -0.62 8.62 13.28
N THR A 42 0.35 8.60 12.33
CA THR A 42 1.74 8.21 12.61
C THR A 42 2.75 9.34 12.44
N GLY A 43 2.32 10.50 11.93
CA GLY A 43 3.21 11.64 11.68
C GLY A 43 3.46 11.88 10.19
N GLY A 44 4.73 12.04 9.80
CA GLY A 44 5.14 12.29 8.42
C GLY A 44 4.95 13.73 7.95
N THR A 45 5.14 13.94 6.65
CA THR A 45 5.08 15.27 5.99
C THR A 45 3.69 15.89 6.05
N ILE A 46 2.64 15.08 6.01
CA ILE A 46 1.24 15.56 6.09
C ILE A 46 0.98 16.31 7.40
N ALA A 47 1.62 15.86 8.48
CA ALA A 47 1.63 16.52 9.79
C ALA A 47 2.83 17.47 9.96
N GLY A 48 3.50 17.83 8.88
CA GLY A 48 4.71 18.65 8.90
C GLY A 48 4.41 20.14 8.89
N VAL A 49 5.19 20.91 9.70
CA VAL A 49 5.11 22.37 9.80
C VAL A 49 6.48 22.97 9.52
N GLY A 50 6.53 23.95 8.65
CA GLY A 50 7.74 24.68 8.28
C GLY A 50 7.45 26.15 8.01
N GLU A 51 8.40 26.84 7.36
CA GLU A 51 8.21 28.22 6.93
C GLU A 51 7.10 28.32 5.89
N ALA A 52 6.20 29.29 6.08
CA ALA A 52 5.05 29.48 5.21
C ALA A 52 5.45 29.59 3.72
N GLY A 53 4.79 28.80 2.88
CA GLY A 53 5.01 28.77 1.43
C GLY A 53 6.21 27.94 0.97
N LYS A 54 7.06 27.41 1.87
CA LYS A 54 8.18 26.53 1.51
C LYS A 54 7.76 25.06 1.55
N THR A 55 8.45 24.25 0.73
CA THR A 55 8.24 22.79 0.62
C THR A 55 9.36 21.98 1.26
N THR A 56 10.43 22.65 1.72
CA THR A 56 11.61 22.03 2.34
C THR A 56 11.91 22.68 3.69
N GLY A 57 12.72 22.03 4.54
CA GLY A 57 13.12 22.59 5.83
C GLY A 57 11.99 22.65 6.85
N TYR A 58 11.08 21.69 6.84
CA TYR A 58 9.96 21.56 7.78
C TYR A 58 10.28 20.51 8.86
N LYS A 59 9.51 20.56 9.98
CA LYS A 59 9.54 19.55 11.03
C LYS A 59 8.37 18.56 10.77
N PRO A 60 8.66 17.30 10.42
CA PRO A 60 7.63 16.27 10.27
C PRO A 60 6.91 16.03 11.61
N GLY A 61 5.66 15.55 11.55
CA GLY A 61 4.91 15.15 12.73
C GLY A 61 4.68 16.26 13.76
N ALA A 62 4.57 17.50 13.34
CA ALA A 62 4.33 18.62 14.25
C ALA A 62 2.86 18.84 14.59
N LEU A 63 1.94 18.37 13.73
CA LEU A 63 0.48 18.42 13.91
C LEU A 63 -0.03 17.10 14.50
N THR A 64 -1.07 17.20 15.30
CA THR A 64 -1.80 16.04 15.84
C THR A 64 -2.83 15.51 14.83
N ALA A 65 -3.43 14.35 15.13
CA ALA A 65 -4.54 13.81 14.35
C ALA A 65 -5.71 14.79 14.28
N GLU A 66 -6.05 15.43 15.42
CA GLU A 66 -7.12 16.40 15.52
C GLU A 66 -6.84 17.66 14.69
N ASP A 67 -5.58 18.14 14.68
CA ASP A 67 -5.18 19.29 13.86
C ASP A 67 -5.35 19.00 12.35
N LEU A 68 -5.01 17.78 11.92
CA LEU A 68 -5.17 17.34 10.52
C LEU A 68 -6.66 17.28 10.12
N LEU A 69 -7.50 16.74 10.98
CA LEU A 69 -8.95 16.66 10.74
C LEU A 69 -9.61 18.05 10.75
N ALA A 70 -9.19 18.93 11.66
CA ALA A 70 -9.69 20.31 11.71
C ALA A 70 -9.37 21.12 10.45
N ALA A 71 -8.30 20.74 9.72
CA ALA A 71 -7.95 21.39 8.45
C ALA A 71 -8.81 20.94 7.26
N VAL A 72 -9.65 19.89 7.42
CA VAL A 72 -10.50 19.32 6.35
C VAL A 72 -11.91 19.05 6.91
N PRO A 73 -12.70 20.09 7.23
CA PRO A 73 -14.02 19.93 7.85
C PRO A 73 -15.01 19.12 6.98
N GLU A 74 -14.82 19.07 5.67
CA GLU A 74 -15.64 18.32 4.71
C GLU A 74 -15.64 16.80 4.99
N ILE A 75 -14.66 16.30 5.72
CA ILE A 75 -14.61 14.90 6.14
C ILE A 75 -15.82 14.52 6.99
N ALA A 76 -16.32 15.43 7.79
CA ALA A 76 -17.51 15.21 8.63
C ALA A 76 -18.79 14.95 7.82
N ASP A 77 -18.85 15.40 6.57
CA ASP A 77 -19.95 15.10 5.66
C ASP A 77 -19.87 13.68 5.08
N VAL A 78 -18.70 13.02 5.20
CA VAL A 78 -18.45 11.67 4.66
C VAL A 78 -18.76 10.60 5.70
N ALA A 79 -18.24 10.72 6.91
CA ALA A 79 -18.38 9.73 7.98
C ALA A 79 -18.14 10.34 9.36
N GLU A 80 -18.59 9.64 10.41
CA GLU A 80 -18.14 9.89 11.77
C GLU A 80 -16.67 9.51 11.90
N ILE A 81 -15.86 10.35 12.53
CA ILE A 81 -14.41 10.13 12.64
C ILE A 81 -13.99 9.91 14.10
N GLU A 82 -13.23 8.84 14.33
CA GLU A 82 -12.48 8.62 15.56
C GLU A 82 -10.99 8.80 15.28
N ALA A 83 -10.33 9.73 15.96
CA ALA A 83 -8.89 9.97 15.80
C ALA A 83 -8.08 9.23 16.87
N VAL A 84 -7.02 8.56 16.46
CA VAL A 84 -6.07 7.86 17.33
C VAL A 84 -4.64 8.24 16.94
N GLN A 85 -3.89 8.84 17.86
CA GLN A 85 -2.46 9.10 17.67
C GLN A 85 -1.67 7.84 18.04
N VAL A 86 -1.12 7.14 17.03
CA VAL A 86 -0.30 5.93 17.24
C VAL A 86 1.14 6.31 17.58
N CYS A 87 1.73 7.18 16.77
CA CYS A 87 3.04 7.78 17.01
C CYS A 87 3.11 9.13 16.29
N ASN A 88 4.25 9.81 16.37
CA ASN A 88 4.45 11.08 15.65
C ASN A 88 5.91 11.18 15.19
N VAL A 89 6.26 10.40 14.18
CA VAL A 89 7.61 10.25 13.68
C VAL A 89 7.70 10.58 12.18
N ASN A 90 8.92 10.79 11.69
CA ASN A 90 9.17 10.76 10.25
C ASN A 90 9.11 9.30 9.77
N SER A 91 8.77 9.06 8.50
CA SER A 91 8.56 7.68 8.03
C SER A 91 9.84 6.83 8.00
N ASP A 92 11.01 7.42 7.92
CA ASP A 92 12.30 6.75 8.05
C ASP A 92 12.61 6.29 9.49
N ASP A 93 11.87 6.80 10.49
CA ASP A 93 11.93 6.36 11.90
C ASP A 93 10.84 5.34 12.26
N ILE A 94 10.05 4.86 11.30
CA ILE A 94 9.08 3.78 11.52
C ILE A 94 9.85 2.49 11.84
N THR A 95 9.36 1.77 12.85
CA THR A 95 9.96 0.52 13.35
C THR A 95 9.00 -0.65 13.24
N ALA A 96 9.53 -1.87 13.40
CA ALA A 96 8.69 -3.07 13.48
C ALA A 96 7.68 -3.02 14.64
N GLU A 97 8.04 -2.38 15.75
CA GLU A 97 7.16 -2.19 16.91
C GLU A 97 5.94 -1.32 16.55
N ILE A 98 6.17 -0.24 15.77
CA ILE A 98 5.07 0.61 15.28
C ILE A 98 4.17 -0.18 14.32
N TRP A 99 4.74 -1.00 13.43
CA TRP A 99 3.97 -1.86 12.54
C TRP A 99 3.10 -2.87 13.31
N LEU A 100 3.65 -3.52 14.33
CA LEU A 100 2.91 -4.45 15.18
C LEU A 100 1.79 -3.74 15.94
N THR A 101 2.05 -2.53 16.46
CA THR A 101 1.05 -1.70 17.14
C THR A 101 -0.10 -1.31 16.19
N LEU A 102 0.21 -0.94 14.94
CA LEU A 102 -0.80 -0.63 13.93
C LEU A 102 -1.66 -1.85 13.61
N ALA A 103 -1.04 -3.01 13.35
CA ALA A 103 -1.75 -4.25 13.04
C ALA A 103 -2.66 -4.69 14.20
N GLU A 104 -2.17 -4.67 15.44
CA GLU A 104 -2.94 -4.98 16.63
C GLU A 104 -4.13 -4.02 16.82
N THR A 105 -3.89 -2.71 16.66
CA THR A 105 -4.92 -1.69 16.79
C THR A 105 -6.03 -1.90 15.77
N ILE A 106 -5.68 -2.10 14.49
CA ILE A 106 -6.63 -2.35 13.41
C ILE A 106 -7.41 -3.65 13.69
N ASN A 107 -6.72 -4.76 13.98
CA ASN A 107 -7.36 -6.05 14.21
C ASN A 107 -8.32 -6.02 15.41
N ARG A 108 -7.97 -5.32 16.48
CA ARG A 108 -8.83 -5.13 17.65
C ARG A 108 -10.05 -4.26 17.33
N MET A 109 -9.88 -3.11 16.68
CA MET A 109 -10.97 -2.19 16.37
C MET A 109 -11.87 -2.67 15.23
N ALA A 110 -11.34 -3.48 14.32
CA ALA A 110 -12.14 -4.08 13.24
C ALA A 110 -13.25 -5.02 13.74
N GLY A 111 -13.13 -5.53 14.98
CA GLY A 111 -14.19 -6.31 15.63
C GLY A 111 -15.43 -5.49 16.02
N ASP A 112 -15.31 -4.16 16.09
CA ASP A 112 -16.46 -3.29 16.37
C ASP A 112 -17.32 -3.13 15.10
N PRO A 113 -18.62 -3.48 15.13
CA PRO A 113 -19.51 -3.33 13.99
C PRO A 113 -19.76 -1.87 13.58
N GLU A 114 -19.56 -0.91 14.47
CA GLU A 114 -19.72 0.52 14.17
C GLU A 114 -18.54 1.07 13.36
N VAL A 115 -17.37 0.43 13.40
CA VAL A 115 -16.21 0.80 12.58
C VAL A 115 -16.40 0.31 11.15
N ALA A 116 -16.44 1.22 10.19
CA ALA A 116 -16.60 0.92 8.77
C ALA A 116 -15.25 0.76 8.03
N GLY A 117 -14.20 1.47 8.47
CA GLY A 117 -12.90 1.43 7.83
C GLY A 117 -11.83 2.20 8.60
N PHE A 118 -10.62 2.19 8.07
CA PHE A 118 -9.44 2.79 8.68
C PHE A 118 -8.70 3.67 7.68
N VAL A 119 -8.21 4.81 8.16
CA VAL A 119 -7.26 5.67 7.43
C VAL A 119 -5.99 5.80 8.27
N ILE A 120 -4.84 5.59 7.67
CA ILE A 120 -3.53 5.80 8.32
C ILE A 120 -2.83 6.98 7.63
N THR A 121 -2.59 8.07 8.38
CA THR A 121 -1.73 9.15 7.89
C THR A 121 -0.28 8.79 8.13
N HIS A 122 0.56 8.87 7.08
CA HIS A 122 1.91 8.34 7.09
C HIS A 122 2.86 9.22 6.26
N GLY A 123 4.14 9.22 6.58
CA GLY A 123 5.14 9.82 5.69
C GLY A 123 5.40 8.96 4.46
N THR A 124 5.67 9.59 3.32
CA THR A 124 5.66 8.90 2.02
C THR A 124 6.88 8.02 1.75
N ASP A 125 8.00 8.19 2.49
CA ASP A 125 9.26 7.50 2.17
C ASP A 125 9.19 5.98 2.40
N THR A 126 8.47 5.53 3.44
CA THR A 126 8.29 4.11 3.77
C THR A 126 6.82 3.68 3.82
N MET A 127 5.91 4.50 3.28
CA MET A 127 4.47 4.21 3.24
C MET A 127 4.18 2.87 2.57
N GLU A 128 4.85 2.56 1.47
CA GLU A 128 4.69 1.32 0.72
C GLU A 128 5.04 0.08 1.54
N GLU A 129 6.02 0.21 2.44
CA GLU A 129 6.46 -0.85 3.34
C GLU A 129 5.41 -1.09 4.44
N THR A 130 4.96 -0.03 5.11
CA THR A 130 3.89 -0.11 6.12
C THR A 130 2.60 -0.66 5.51
N ALA A 131 2.21 -0.18 4.32
CA ALA A 131 1.03 -0.67 3.62
C ALA A 131 1.13 -2.17 3.30
N TYR A 132 2.27 -2.64 2.80
CA TYR A 132 2.45 -4.05 2.50
C TYR A 132 2.50 -4.92 3.76
N PHE A 133 3.16 -4.48 4.83
CA PHE A 133 3.12 -5.19 6.10
C PHE A 133 1.69 -5.36 6.62
N LEU A 134 0.90 -4.29 6.64
CA LEU A 134 -0.50 -4.35 7.06
C LEU A 134 -1.35 -5.22 6.12
N ASN A 135 -1.07 -5.18 4.80
CA ASN A 135 -1.75 -6.04 3.82
C ASN A 135 -1.58 -7.53 4.11
N LEU A 136 -0.48 -7.91 4.74
CA LEU A 136 -0.19 -9.30 5.11
C LEU A 136 -0.69 -9.67 6.52
N THR A 137 -0.96 -8.71 7.41
CA THR A 137 -1.15 -8.98 8.84
C THR A 137 -2.49 -8.55 9.42
N VAL A 138 -3.22 -7.65 8.77
CA VAL A 138 -4.57 -7.29 9.25
C VAL A 138 -5.60 -8.36 8.86
N LYS A 139 -6.55 -8.63 9.76
CA LYS A 139 -7.55 -9.70 9.63
C LYS A 139 -8.95 -9.13 9.46
N THR A 140 -9.10 -8.23 8.49
CA THR A 140 -10.38 -7.59 8.20
C THR A 140 -10.57 -7.37 6.70
N ASP A 141 -11.82 -7.44 6.25
CA ASP A 141 -12.22 -7.04 4.90
C ASP A 141 -12.65 -5.56 4.84
N LYS A 142 -12.75 -4.89 6.01
CA LYS A 142 -13.00 -3.44 6.06
C LYS A 142 -11.86 -2.70 5.38
N PRO A 143 -12.15 -1.61 4.65
CA PRO A 143 -11.11 -0.83 3.99
C PRO A 143 -10.05 -0.32 4.98
N VAL A 144 -8.78 -0.53 4.65
CA VAL A 144 -7.61 0.00 5.37
C VAL A 144 -6.81 0.81 4.37
N VAL A 145 -6.77 2.13 4.55
CA VAL A 145 -6.26 3.08 3.56
C VAL A 145 -5.12 3.89 4.16
N LEU A 146 -3.94 3.86 3.53
CA LEU A 146 -2.85 4.76 3.87
C LEU A 146 -2.89 6.00 2.99
N THR A 147 -2.50 7.13 3.56
CA THR A 147 -2.30 8.39 2.83
C THR A 147 -1.23 9.25 3.49
N GLY A 148 -0.82 10.31 2.80
CA GLY A 148 0.20 11.23 3.26
C GLY A 148 0.27 12.47 2.36
N SER A 149 1.40 13.17 2.38
CA SER A 149 1.62 14.28 1.46
C SER A 149 3.09 14.43 1.08
N MET A 150 3.34 15.05 -0.07
CA MET A 150 4.69 15.45 -0.51
C MET A 150 5.05 16.85 -0.04
N ARG A 151 4.07 17.65 0.35
CA ARG A 151 4.25 19.02 0.82
C ARG A 151 3.75 19.14 2.27
N PRO A 152 4.50 19.82 3.15
CA PRO A 152 4.04 20.08 4.51
C PRO A 152 2.80 20.98 4.53
N ALA A 153 2.03 20.90 5.60
CA ALA A 153 0.75 21.62 5.74
C ALA A 153 0.87 23.15 5.55
N THR A 154 2.04 23.74 5.83
CA THR A 154 2.33 25.17 5.67
C THR A 154 2.73 25.59 4.25
N SER A 155 2.84 24.64 3.32
CA SER A 155 3.25 24.93 1.94
C SER A 155 2.16 25.62 1.14
N LEU A 156 2.57 26.40 0.13
CA LEU A 156 1.66 26.84 -0.91
C LEU A 156 1.14 25.62 -1.69
N SER A 157 -0.18 25.46 -1.79
CA SER A 157 -0.85 24.27 -2.39
C SER A 157 -0.39 22.95 -1.75
N ALA A 158 -0.49 22.85 -0.43
CA ALA A 158 -0.32 21.58 0.30
C ALA A 158 -1.28 20.52 -0.27
N ASP A 159 -0.77 19.31 -0.52
CA ASP A 159 -1.54 18.20 -1.10
C ASP A 159 -2.22 17.32 -0.02
N GLY A 160 -1.79 17.45 1.24
CA GLY A 160 -2.30 16.66 2.36
C GLY A 160 -3.81 16.72 2.59
N PRO A 161 -4.44 17.90 2.60
CA PRO A 161 -5.89 18.02 2.83
C PRO A 161 -6.73 17.21 1.82
N MET A 162 -6.44 17.30 0.52
CA MET A 162 -7.17 16.53 -0.49
C MET A 162 -6.88 15.03 -0.36
N ASN A 163 -5.63 14.63 -0.19
CA ASN A 163 -5.28 13.24 -0.01
C ASN A 163 -5.98 12.61 1.22
N LEU A 164 -6.10 13.35 2.33
CA LEU A 164 -6.80 12.90 3.53
C LEU A 164 -8.31 12.75 3.28
N TYR A 165 -8.92 13.75 2.63
CA TYR A 165 -10.34 13.71 2.25
C TYR A 165 -10.65 12.48 1.38
N GLU A 166 -9.87 12.28 0.34
CA GLU A 166 -10.04 11.15 -0.59
C GLU A 166 -9.81 9.79 0.11
N ALA A 167 -8.83 9.71 1.02
CA ALA A 167 -8.59 8.49 1.80
C ALA A 167 -9.79 8.15 2.68
N VAL A 168 -10.45 9.14 3.29
CA VAL A 168 -11.67 8.93 4.06
C VAL A 168 -12.84 8.51 3.16
N CYS A 169 -12.99 9.11 1.97
CA CYS A 169 -13.99 8.69 1.00
C CYS A 169 -13.81 7.22 0.62
N VAL A 170 -12.56 6.77 0.36
CA VAL A 170 -12.26 5.37 0.03
C VAL A 170 -12.51 4.45 1.23
N ALA A 171 -12.09 4.86 2.43
CA ALA A 171 -12.31 4.05 3.64
C ALA A 171 -13.81 3.89 3.97
N ALA A 172 -14.65 4.84 3.57
CA ALA A 172 -16.11 4.82 3.75
C ALA A 172 -16.87 4.16 2.58
N SER A 173 -16.17 3.67 1.54
CA SER A 173 -16.77 3.15 0.31
C SER A 173 -16.88 1.62 0.35
N GLU A 174 -18.05 1.09 -0.02
CA GLU A 174 -18.25 -0.34 -0.23
C GLU A 174 -17.38 -0.89 -1.38
N GLU A 175 -17.02 -0.05 -2.37
CA GLU A 175 -16.13 -0.42 -3.47
C GLU A 175 -14.72 -0.84 -2.99
N ALA A 176 -14.30 -0.36 -1.82
CA ALA A 176 -12.99 -0.68 -1.24
C ALA A 176 -13.00 -1.91 -0.30
N VAL A 177 -14.19 -2.45 0.04
CA VAL A 177 -14.31 -3.62 0.92
C VAL A 177 -13.69 -4.86 0.26
N GLY A 178 -12.85 -5.59 0.99
CA GLY A 178 -12.20 -6.81 0.51
C GLY A 178 -11.12 -6.59 -0.55
N LYS A 179 -10.62 -5.34 -0.71
CA LYS A 179 -9.56 -5.02 -1.67
C LYS A 179 -8.14 -5.06 -1.07
N GLY A 180 -8.00 -5.55 0.16
CA GLY A 180 -6.74 -5.50 0.88
C GLY A 180 -6.45 -4.10 1.43
N VAL A 181 -5.20 -3.86 1.78
CA VAL A 181 -4.74 -2.53 2.18
C VAL A 181 -4.45 -1.68 0.94
N LEU A 182 -4.93 -0.44 0.96
CA LEU A 182 -4.87 0.50 -0.14
C LEU A 182 -4.01 1.71 0.22
N ILE A 183 -3.46 2.34 -0.80
CA ILE A 183 -2.86 3.68 -0.68
C ILE A 183 -3.65 4.62 -1.56
N VAL A 184 -4.14 5.73 -1.00
CA VAL A 184 -4.80 6.80 -1.74
C VAL A 184 -3.89 8.02 -1.78
N PHE A 185 -3.56 8.45 -2.99
CA PHE A 185 -2.60 9.53 -3.18
C PHE A 185 -2.77 10.19 -4.55
N ALA A 186 -2.91 11.52 -4.58
CA ALA A 186 -3.04 12.30 -5.81
C ALA A 186 -4.15 11.74 -6.74
N ASP A 187 -5.37 11.67 -6.25
CA ASP A 187 -6.59 11.18 -6.92
C ASP A 187 -6.56 9.67 -7.30
N ARG A 188 -5.54 8.91 -6.92
CA ARG A 188 -5.35 7.50 -7.31
C ARG A 188 -5.47 6.55 -6.12
N ILE A 189 -6.00 5.36 -6.40
CA ILE A 189 -6.09 4.25 -5.47
C ILE A 189 -5.12 3.17 -5.93
N TYR A 190 -4.17 2.81 -5.06
CA TYR A 190 -3.16 1.78 -5.33
C TYR A 190 -3.31 0.61 -4.36
N ALA A 191 -3.09 -0.61 -4.84
CA ALA A 191 -2.96 -1.76 -3.97
C ALA A 191 -1.59 -1.73 -3.24
N ALA A 192 -1.58 -2.05 -1.94
CA ALA A 192 -0.36 -2.04 -1.13
C ALA A 192 0.77 -2.90 -1.71
N ARG A 193 0.42 -4.02 -2.34
CA ARG A 193 1.41 -4.93 -2.93
C ARG A 193 2.22 -4.29 -4.06
N THR A 194 1.59 -3.46 -4.88
CA THR A 194 2.20 -2.93 -6.12
C THR A 194 2.61 -1.47 -6.03
N ALA A 195 2.05 -0.71 -5.09
CA ALA A 195 2.40 0.69 -4.89
C ALA A 195 3.88 0.88 -4.51
N ALA A 196 4.56 1.83 -5.12
CA ALA A 196 5.92 2.22 -4.78
C ALA A 196 6.13 3.73 -4.92
N LYS A 197 7.01 4.29 -4.10
CA LYS A 197 7.45 5.69 -4.26
C LYS A 197 8.47 5.79 -5.38
N THR A 198 8.11 6.49 -6.44
CA THR A 198 8.90 6.61 -7.68
C THR A 198 9.47 8.01 -7.92
N SER A 199 9.08 8.98 -7.09
CA SER A 199 9.62 10.33 -7.16
C SER A 199 9.95 10.87 -5.77
N THR A 200 11.07 11.54 -5.66
CA THR A 200 11.53 12.17 -4.41
C THR A 200 10.82 13.48 -4.11
N TYR A 201 10.14 14.09 -5.08
CA TYR A 201 9.67 15.47 -4.97
C TYR A 201 8.27 15.72 -5.56
N ASN A 202 7.86 15.01 -6.62
CA ASN A 202 6.59 15.25 -7.29
C ASN A 202 5.41 14.91 -6.38
N ILE A 203 4.32 15.68 -6.45
CA ILE A 203 3.07 15.34 -5.74
C ILE A 203 2.46 14.02 -6.24
N MET A 204 2.72 13.61 -7.48
CA MET A 204 2.38 12.28 -7.99
C MET A 204 3.54 11.31 -7.74
N ALA A 205 3.95 11.20 -6.47
CA ALA A 205 5.15 10.46 -6.11
C ALA A 205 4.98 8.94 -6.10
N LEU A 206 3.75 8.45 -6.07
CA LEU A 206 3.44 7.02 -6.02
C LEU A 206 3.02 6.50 -7.40
N ALA A 207 3.45 5.28 -7.70
CA ALA A 207 3.05 4.52 -8.89
C ALA A 207 2.95 3.04 -8.54
N ALA A 208 2.43 2.23 -9.44
CA ALA A 208 2.32 0.78 -9.29
C ALA A 208 2.86 0.04 -10.52
N GLY A 209 3.93 0.58 -11.12
CA GLY A 209 4.61 -0.01 -12.27
C GLY A 209 3.66 -0.40 -13.41
N GLU A 210 3.87 -1.58 -13.98
CA GLU A 210 3.05 -2.11 -15.08
C GLU A 210 1.60 -2.41 -14.68
N THR A 211 1.30 -2.60 -13.39
CA THR A 211 -0.06 -2.92 -12.93
C THR A 211 -0.96 -1.67 -12.84
N GLY A 212 -0.37 -0.50 -12.67
CA GLY A 212 -1.10 0.77 -12.55
C GLY A 212 -1.90 0.91 -11.24
N SER A 213 -2.68 1.98 -11.16
CA SER A 213 -3.65 2.20 -10.08
C SER A 213 -4.87 1.30 -10.28
N ILE A 214 -5.43 0.78 -9.19
CA ILE A 214 -6.65 -0.04 -9.22
C ILE A 214 -7.93 0.78 -9.31
N GLY A 215 -7.83 2.09 -9.09
CA GLY A 215 -8.98 3.00 -9.10
C GLY A 215 -8.56 4.46 -8.96
N MET A 216 -9.57 5.30 -8.81
CA MET A 216 -9.41 6.74 -8.59
C MET A 216 -10.54 7.31 -7.75
N VAL A 217 -10.31 8.50 -7.21
CA VAL A 217 -11.34 9.32 -6.57
C VAL A 217 -11.58 10.57 -7.41
N ARG A 218 -12.84 10.97 -7.55
CA ARG A 218 -13.20 12.23 -8.21
C ARG A 218 -14.37 12.88 -7.50
N ASP A 219 -14.16 14.09 -7.00
CA ASP A 219 -15.19 14.85 -6.28
C ASP A 219 -15.86 14.02 -5.14
N GLY A 220 -15.05 13.25 -4.39
CA GLY A 220 -15.50 12.34 -3.31
C GLY A 220 -16.14 11.03 -3.81
N THR A 221 -16.32 10.84 -5.10
CA THR A 221 -16.82 9.59 -5.68
C THR A 221 -15.65 8.62 -5.91
N VAL A 222 -15.80 7.40 -5.42
CA VAL A 222 -14.80 6.34 -5.49
C VAL A 222 -15.09 5.43 -6.69
N TYR A 223 -14.10 5.20 -7.51
CA TYR A 223 -14.14 4.30 -8.66
C TYR A 223 -13.05 3.25 -8.52
N VAL A 224 -13.43 1.99 -8.35
CA VAL A 224 -12.49 0.86 -8.31
C VAL A 224 -12.73 -0.02 -9.53
N TYR A 225 -11.71 -0.20 -10.35
CA TYR A 225 -11.81 -0.96 -11.61
C TYR A 225 -11.19 -2.34 -11.52
N GLU A 226 -10.22 -2.53 -10.60
CA GLU A 226 -9.45 -3.75 -10.48
C GLU A 226 -9.51 -4.29 -9.05
N THR A 227 -9.37 -5.60 -8.90
CA THR A 227 -9.30 -6.26 -7.60
C THR A 227 -7.95 -6.97 -7.46
N PRO A 228 -7.18 -6.70 -6.39
CA PRO A 228 -5.95 -7.41 -6.12
C PRO A 228 -6.20 -8.92 -6.03
N SER A 229 -5.40 -9.72 -6.75
CA SER A 229 -5.59 -11.17 -6.88
C SER A 229 -4.66 -11.99 -5.98
N ARG A 230 -3.64 -11.37 -5.39
CA ARG A 230 -2.71 -12.03 -4.47
C ARG A 230 -3.29 -12.12 -3.08
N ILE A 231 -2.84 -13.10 -2.30
CA ILE A 231 -3.30 -13.32 -0.93
C ILE A 231 -3.04 -12.08 -0.07
N HIS A 232 -4.05 -11.65 0.70
CA HIS A 232 -3.94 -10.51 1.60
C HIS A 232 -4.96 -10.62 2.75
N THR A 233 -4.84 -9.76 3.74
CA THR A 233 -5.76 -9.51 4.86
C THR A 233 -6.35 -10.79 5.48
N THR A 234 -7.65 -11.02 5.38
CA THR A 234 -8.35 -12.18 5.98
C THR A 234 -7.89 -13.53 5.41
N ALA A 235 -7.43 -13.55 4.15
CA ALA A 235 -6.91 -14.76 3.52
C ALA A 235 -5.42 -15.02 3.85
N SER A 236 -4.70 -14.04 4.39
CA SER A 236 -3.29 -14.20 4.76
C SER A 236 -3.13 -15.11 5.98
N GLU A 237 -2.12 -15.97 5.95
CA GLU A 237 -1.79 -16.86 7.07
C GLU A 237 -1.03 -16.18 8.21
N PHE A 238 -0.39 -15.03 7.95
CA PHE A 238 0.48 -14.38 8.94
C PHE A 238 -0.33 -13.80 10.09
N ASP A 239 -0.12 -14.34 11.28
CA ASP A 239 -0.63 -13.83 12.54
C ASP A 239 0.52 -13.22 13.34
N VAL A 240 0.42 -11.94 13.64
CA VAL A 240 1.42 -11.20 14.43
C VAL A 240 0.96 -10.93 15.86
N SER A 241 -0.16 -11.51 16.28
CA SER A 241 -0.69 -11.34 17.63
C SER A 241 0.32 -11.84 18.68
N GLY A 242 0.58 -11.00 19.66
CA GLY A 242 1.55 -11.31 20.73
C GLY A 242 3.02 -11.21 20.34
N LEU A 243 3.36 -10.89 19.10
CA LEU A 243 4.76 -10.60 18.73
C LEU A 243 5.17 -9.23 19.26
N THR A 244 6.36 -9.14 19.82
CA THR A 244 6.98 -7.89 20.30
C THR A 244 8.11 -7.42 19.40
N SER A 245 8.58 -8.27 18.48
CA SER A 245 9.62 -7.95 17.49
C SER A 245 9.44 -8.84 16.26
N LEU A 246 10.11 -8.47 15.18
CA LEU A 246 10.20 -9.27 13.95
C LEU A 246 11.64 -9.70 13.71
N PRO A 247 11.89 -10.86 13.08
CA PRO A 247 13.20 -11.29 12.64
C PRO A 247 13.91 -10.21 11.83
N LYS A 248 15.23 -10.16 11.92
CA LYS A 248 16.04 -9.15 11.22
C LYS A 248 16.38 -9.63 9.81
N VAL A 249 15.96 -8.87 8.81
CA VAL A 249 16.31 -9.11 7.39
C VAL A 249 17.05 -7.88 6.88
N SER A 250 18.23 -8.10 6.29
CA SER A 250 19.02 -7.05 5.64
C SER A 250 18.86 -7.09 4.13
N ILE A 251 18.78 -5.90 3.53
CA ILE A 251 18.74 -5.74 2.07
C ILE A 251 20.10 -5.27 1.60
N LEU A 252 20.69 -5.99 0.63
CA LEU A 252 21.96 -5.64 0.01
C LEU A 252 21.76 -5.22 -1.43
N TYR A 253 22.12 -4.01 -1.75
CA TYR A 253 22.08 -3.47 -3.10
C TYR A 253 23.36 -3.85 -3.86
N PHE A 254 23.25 -4.63 -4.92
CA PHE A 254 24.38 -4.94 -5.78
C PHE A 254 24.73 -3.76 -6.68
N SER A 255 26.01 -3.40 -6.71
CA SER A 255 26.59 -2.44 -7.64
C SER A 255 27.87 -2.99 -8.24
N VAL A 256 28.38 -2.31 -9.28
CA VAL A 256 29.65 -2.68 -9.89
C VAL A 256 30.74 -2.64 -8.83
N ASP A 257 31.52 -3.72 -8.75
CA ASP A 257 32.62 -3.90 -7.80
C ASP A 257 32.23 -3.83 -6.31
N ALA A 258 30.97 -4.17 -6.00
CA ALA A 258 30.50 -4.25 -4.61
C ALA A 258 31.32 -5.29 -3.83
N ASP A 259 31.78 -4.88 -2.63
CA ASP A 259 32.60 -5.71 -1.76
C ASP A 259 31.81 -6.95 -1.28
N PRO A 260 32.23 -8.20 -1.60
CA PRO A 260 31.56 -9.41 -1.16
C PRO A 260 31.58 -9.62 0.36
N GLU A 261 32.48 -9.01 1.10
CA GLU A 261 32.53 -9.11 2.56
C GLU A 261 31.32 -8.46 3.24
N LEU A 262 30.64 -7.53 2.54
CA LEU A 262 29.34 -6.98 3.03
C LEU A 262 28.27 -8.08 3.17
N LEU A 263 28.29 -9.09 2.31
CA LEU A 263 27.38 -10.26 2.43
C LEU A 263 27.64 -11.06 3.70
N ARG A 264 28.91 -11.35 4.00
CA ARG A 264 29.29 -12.09 5.22
C ARG A 264 28.86 -11.34 6.47
N TYR A 265 29.20 -10.06 6.51
CA TYR A 265 28.81 -9.21 7.63
C TYR A 265 27.28 -9.17 7.82
N ALA A 266 26.53 -8.98 6.73
CA ALA A 266 25.08 -8.93 6.80
C ALA A 266 24.48 -10.27 7.23
N ALA A 267 25.03 -11.40 6.75
CA ALA A 267 24.59 -12.74 7.13
C ALA A 267 24.84 -13.05 8.63
N GLU A 268 25.98 -12.61 9.14
CA GLU A 268 26.31 -12.79 10.58
C GLU A 268 25.40 -11.97 11.52
N HIS A 269 24.72 -10.94 10.99
CA HIS A 269 23.93 -9.99 11.77
C HIS A 269 22.43 -9.95 11.41
N SER A 270 21.97 -10.94 10.63
CA SER A 270 20.57 -11.03 10.18
C SER A 270 20.09 -12.48 10.17
N ASP A 271 18.77 -12.64 10.30
CA ASP A 271 18.10 -13.94 10.23
C ASP A 271 17.79 -14.34 8.78
N GLY A 272 17.91 -13.42 7.83
CA GLY A 272 17.74 -13.61 6.40
C GLY A 272 18.22 -12.42 5.59
N LEU A 273 18.44 -12.62 4.28
CA LEU A 273 18.92 -11.58 3.37
C LEU A 273 18.00 -11.42 2.17
N VAL A 274 17.95 -10.20 1.65
CA VAL A 274 17.42 -9.88 0.32
C VAL A 274 18.54 -9.25 -0.51
N ILE A 275 18.78 -9.80 -1.68
CA ILE A 275 19.74 -9.22 -2.65
C ILE A 275 18.94 -8.44 -3.70
N ALA A 276 19.13 -7.14 -3.74
CA ALA A 276 18.65 -6.27 -4.82
C ALA A 276 19.67 -6.32 -5.96
N GLY A 277 19.56 -7.33 -6.82
CA GLY A 277 20.49 -7.57 -7.91
C GLY A 277 20.33 -6.59 -9.08
N ALA A 278 21.25 -6.62 -10.01
CA ALA A 278 21.16 -5.87 -11.27
C ALA A 278 20.24 -6.61 -12.26
N GLY A 279 19.54 -5.88 -13.13
CA GLY A 279 18.67 -6.49 -14.13
C GLY A 279 17.69 -7.51 -13.53
N ALA A 280 17.73 -8.75 -13.99
CA ALA A 280 16.90 -9.85 -13.51
C ALA A 280 17.41 -10.50 -12.20
N GLY A 281 18.02 -9.74 -11.30
CA GLY A 281 18.52 -10.25 -10.01
C GLY A 281 20.00 -10.67 -10.05
N GLU A 282 20.75 -10.26 -11.05
CA GLU A 282 22.14 -10.65 -11.29
C GLU A 282 23.13 -9.99 -10.31
N PHE A 283 24.21 -10.70 -10.02
CA PHE A 283 25.34 -10.22 -9.21
C PHE A 283 26.64 -10.92 -9.65
N SER A 284 27.80 -10.47 -9.15
CA SER A 284 29.11 -10.98 -9.58
C SER A 284 29.39 -12.40 -9.09
N GLU A 285 30.27 -13.13 -9.79
CA GLU A 285 30.74 -14.46 -9.41
C GLU A 285 31.31 -14.52 -7.99
N LYS A 286 31.94 -13.43 -7.53
CA LYS A 286 32.47 -13.34 -6.15
C LYS A 286 31.38 -13.44 -5.08
N TRP A 287 30.16 -13.08 -5.40
CA TRP A 287 29.01 -13.19 -4.49
C TRP A 287 28.42 -14.60 -4.48
N ILE A 288 28.50 -15.33 -5.61
CA ILE A 288 27.94 -16.68 -5.75
C ILE A 288 28.49 -17.63 -4.71
N ASP A 289 29.83 -17.68 -4.54
CA ASP A 289 30.50 -18.59 -3.61
C ASP A 289 30.08 -18.32 -2.17
N ILE A 290 29.95 -17.03 -1.82
CA ILE A 290 29.52 -16.64 -0.47
C ILE A 290 28.04 -17.02 -0.26
N ILE A 291 27.15 -16.65 -1.16
CA ILE A 291 25.73 -16.96 -1.05
C ILE A 291 25.51 -18.47 -0.93
N ASN A 292 26.20 -19.28 -1.74
CA ASN A 292 26.10 -20.75 -1.66
C ASN A 292 26.60 -21.33 -0.31
N SER A 293 27.40 -20.58 0.43
CA SER A 293 27.88 -21.00 1.76
C SER A 293 26.98 -20.55 2.91
N LEU A 294 25.96 -19.74 2.66
CA LEU A 294 25.06 -19.24 3.71
C LEU A 294 24.02 -20.28 4.11
N GLU A 295 23.77 -20.39 5.39
CA GLU A 295 22.71 -21.24 5.97
C GLU A 295 21.38 -20.51 6.17
N ILE A 296 21.40 -19.17 6.20
CA ILE A 296 20.19 -18.35 6.32
C ILE A 296 19.48 -18.19 4.98
N PRO A 297 18.15 -17.99 4.95
CA PRO A 297 17.42 -17.75 3.71
C PRO A 297 17.91 -16.50 2.98
N VAL A 298 18.08 -16.63 1.65
CA VAL A 298 18.46 -15.54 0.76
C VAL A 298 17.42 -15.39 -0.35
N ILE A 299 16.79 -14.22 -0.42
CA ILE A 299 15.82 -13.89 -1.45
C ILE A 299 16.48 -13.01 -2.50
N ILE A 300 16.28 -13.35 -3.76
CA ILE A 300 16.79 -12.57 -4.91
C ILE A 300 15.66 -11.71 -5.47
N SER A 301 15.84 -10.41 -5.35
CA SER A 301 15.01 -9.38 -5.96
C SER A 301 15.85 -8.53 -6.92
N SER A 302 15.27 -7.48 -7.47
CA SER A 302 15.96 -6.57 -8.38
C SER A 302 15.97 -5.14 -7.81
N ARG A 303 17.00 -4.40 -8.16
CA ARG A 303 17.02 -2.94 -8.00
C ARG A 303 16.19 -2.21 -9.07
N ILE A 304 15.62 -2.96 -10.02
CA ILE A 304 14.65 -2.46 -11.00
C ILE A 304 13.25 -2.71 -10.43
N ASN A 305 12.42 -1.67 -10.42
CA ASN A 305 11.10 -1.75 -9.78
C ASN A 305 10.05 -2.53 -10.59
N ASP A 306 10.30 -2.79 -11.86
CA ASP A 306 9.40 -3.52 -12.76
C ASP A 306 10.05 -4.81 -13.24
N GLY A 307 9.23 -5.80 -13.55
CA GLY A 307 9.68 -7.10 -14.04
C GLY A 307 9.46 -8.23 -13.04
N VAL A 308 9.98 -9.41 -13.38
CA VAL A 308 9.83 -10.64 -12.59
C VAL A 308 11.16 -11.36 -12.43
N ILE A 309 11.44 -11.84 -11.23
CA ILE A 309 12.52 -12.78 -10.93
C ILE A 309 11.91 -14.17 -10.74
N THR A 310 12.42 -15.19 -11.41
CA THR A 310 11.92 -16.56 -11.35
C THR A 310 12.96 -17.52 -10.78
N ASN A 311 12.51 -18.56 -10.10
CA ASN A 311 13.42 -19.57 -9.51
C ASN A 311 14.28 -20.31 -10.55
N ASP A 312 13.79 -20.45 -11.79
CA ASP A 312 14.49 -21.16 -12.86
C ASP A 312 15.77 -20.45 -13.35
N ASN A 313 15.88 -19.15 -13.08
CA ASN A 313 16.98 -18.31 -13.55
C ASN A 313 17.93 -17.86 -12.44
N LEU A 314 17.81 -18.42 -11.22
CA LEU A 314 18.67 -18.04 -10.11
C LEU A 314 20.10 -18.56 -10.26
N LEU A 315 21.09 -17.72 -9.96
CA LEU A 315 22.52 -18.07 -10.02
C LEU A 315 22.94 -19.03 -8.91
N CYS A 316 22.24 -19.03 -7.78
CA CYS A 316 22.56 -19.84 -6.58
C CYS A 316 21.39 -20.75 -6.23
N GLY A 317 21.67 -22.05 -6.12
CA GLY A 317 20.65 -23.07 -5.89
C GLY A 317 19.99 -23.04 -4.51
N ASN A 318 20.55 -22.34 -3.55
CA ASN A 318 20.00 -22.18 -2.19
C ASN A 318 19.21 -20.89 -1.99
N THR A 319 18.93 -20.13 -3.04
CA THR A 319 18.18 -18.88 -3.01
C THR A 319 16.73 -19.05 -3.48
N VAL A 320 15.88 -18.07 -3.22
CA VAL A 320 14.48 -18.01 -3.65
C VAL A 320 14.21 -16.68 -4.37
N ALA A 321 13.46 -16.73 -5.44
CA ALA A 321 13.11 -15.55 -6.23
C ALA A 321 12.01 -14.73 -5.54
N ALA A 322 12.18 -13.42 -5.49
CA ALA A 322 11.17 -12.49 -4.97
C ALA A 322 9.93 -12.33 -5.87
N ASN A 323 9.91 -12.97 -7.04
CA ASN A 323 8.89 -12.77 -8.05
C ASN A 323 8.84 -11.29 -8.47
N THR A 324 7.71 -10.62 -8.32
CA THR A 324 7.51 -9.20 -8.65
C THR A 324 7.65 -8.27 -7.44
N LEU A 325 8.07 -8.77 -6.28
CA LEU A 325 8.23 -7.94 -5.09
C LEU A 325 9.53 -7.12 -5.15
N SER A 326 9.41 -5.83 -4.82
CA SER A 326 10.57 -4.97 -4.59
C SER A 326 11.42 -5.52 -3.43
N PRO A 327 12.70 -5.16 -3.31
CA PRO A 327 13.55 -5.62 -2.22
C PRO A 327 12.96 -5.34 -0.83
N GLN A 328 12.34 -4.19 -0.63
CA GLN A 328 11.71 -3.79 0.62
C GLN A 328 10.53 -4.71 0.98
N LYS A 329 9.66 -4.98 0.02
CA LYS A 329 8.49 -5.87 0.22
C LYS A 329 8.91 -7.32 0.36
N ALA A 330 9.93 -7.75 -0.39
CA ALA A 330 10.52 -9.07 -0.22
C ALA A 330 11.10 -9.27 1.20
N ALA A 331 11.75 -8.24 1.75
CA ALA A 331 12.23 -8.28 3.12
C ALA A 331 11.10 -8.38 4.16
N ILE A 332 9.98 -7.68 3.94
CA ILE A 332 8.80 -7.77 4.82
C ILE A 332 8.21 -9.19 4.80
N LEU A 333 8.00 -9.76 3.61
CA LEU A 333 7.48 -11.11 3.49
C LEU A 333 8.42 -12.14 4.14
N LEU A 334 9.73 -12.02 3.93
CA LEU A 334 10.72 -12.88 4.56
C LEU A 334 10.72 -12.74 6.09
N ARG A 335 10.63 -11.52 6.64
CA ARG A 335 10.52 -11.29 8.08
C ARG A 335 9.31 -12.01 8.70
N LEU A 336 8.17 -11.97 8.02
CA LEU A 336 6.96 -12.66 8.45
C LEU A 336 7.12 -14.19 8.31
N ALA A 337 7.69 -14.69 7.22
CA ALA A 337 7.94 -16.11 7.02
C ALA A 337 8.86 -16.69 8.10
N LEU A 338 9.89 -15.94 8.50
CA LEU A 338 10.85 -16.32 9.56
C LEU A 338 10.22 -16.39 10.96
N THR A 339 9.00 -15.95 11.17
CA THR A 339 8.27 -16.19 12.43
C THR A 339 7.72 -17.63 12.54
N GLY A 340 7.77 -18.40 11.45
CA GLY A 340 7.29 -19.76 11.33
C GLY A 340 8.22 -20.65 10.51
N ASP A 341 7.65 -21.46 9.60
CA ASP A 341 8.42 -22.29 8.66
C ASP A 341 8.98 -21.45 7.52
N ALA A 342 10.28 -21.25 7.49
CA ALA A 342 11.03 -20.56 6.44
C ALA A 342 11.85 -21.54 5.59
N SER A 343 11.45 -22.81 5.47
CA SER A 343 12.06 -23.75 4.55
C SER A 343 12.01 -23.21 3.12
N ARG A 344 12.99 -23.57 2.29
CA ARG A 344 13.07 -23.12 0.90
C ARG A 344 11.77 -23.38 0.14
N GLU A 345 11.24 -24.59 0.21
CA GLU A 345 9.99 -24.99 -0.46
C GLU A 345 8.82 -24.08 -0.01
N ARG A 346 8.77 -23.77 1.29
CA ARG A 346 7.74 -22.88 1.82
C ARG A 346 7.92 -21.45 1.32
N LEU A 347 9.15 -20.94 1.30
CA LEU A 347 9.45 -19.61 0.78
C LEU A 347 9.12 -19.49 -0.72
N GLU A 348 9.50 -20.47 -1.55
CA GLU A 348 9.15 -20.49 -2.97
C GLU A 348 7.63 -20.35 -3.18
N LYS A 349 6.83 -21.05 -2.37
CA LYS A 349 5.37 -20.94 -2.41
C LYS A 349 4.89 -19.56 -1.96
N LEU A 350 5.37 -19.05 -0.83
CA LEU A 350 4.98 -17.74 -0.30
C LEU A 350 5.24 -16.61 -1.31
N PHE A 351 6.42 -16.58 -1.93
CA PHE A 351 6.78 -15.55 -2.91
C PHE A 351 6.00 -15.65 -4.23
N LEU A 352 5.31 -16.78 -4.49
CA LEU A 352 4.39 -16.91 -5.61
C LEU A 352 2.95 -16.52 -5.26
N GLU A 353 2.52 -16.71 -4.03
CA GLU A 353 1.13 -16.54 -3.60
C GLU A 353 0.84 -15.12 -3.10
N TYR A 354 1.83 -14.45 -2.49
CA TYR A 354 1.75 -13.11 -1.90
C TYR A 354 2.40 -12.01 -2.80
#